data_928170561eaaeba345fa1841fa41924d
#
_entry.id   928170561eaaeba345fa1841fa41924d
#
_cell.length_a   1.000
_cell.length_b   1.000
_cell.length_c   1.000
_cell.angle_alpha   90.00
_cell.angle_beta   90.00
_cell.angle_gamma   90.00
#
_symmetry.space_group_name_H-M   'P 1'
#
loop_
_entity.id
_entity.type
_entity.pdbx_description
1 polymer ?
#
loop_
_entity_poly.entity_id
_entity_poly.type
_entity_poly.pdbx_seq_one_letter_code
_entity_poly.pdbx_strand_id
1 'polypeptide(L)'
;MSELNLSELKFTEIDIKNFVNSSLDVEEGSVLFINHDDKDKLDKYVDESLKKKVKLVITSLNCSSNDDKVIKAKNYSEVFLDSYNYLCNDYESKKYFGITGTNGKTTTGAYLKELLGPESLFIGTNEDELFSEITNEKHLTSPKLFNILKLLGKSDFKKYNNIILEASSHALDQDRFNGIRFNTSGFTNLSQDHFDYHTNIENYFNSKLKLFSNQLSDKYVYIDNEWGNKVAQNSSLPSFKISSDTQACLLYTSDAADEQLS
;
A
#
# COMPACT_ATOMS: atom_id res chain seq x y z
N MET A 1 -21.48 6.30 -22.60
CA MET A 1 -20.12 5.81 -22.31
C MET A 1 -20.29 4.51 -21.59
N SER A 2 -19.93 3.40 -22.22
CA SER A 2 -20.00 2.06 -21.64
C SER A 2 -19.08 2.00 -20.42
N GLU A 3 -19.59 1.53 -19.30
CA GLU A 3 -18.75 1.13 -18.17
C GLU A 3 -17.77 0.08 -18.70
N LEU A 4 -16.49 0.37 -18.54
CA LEU A 4 -15.44 -0.50 -19.01
C LEU A 4 -15.49 -1.80 -18.23
N ASN A 5 -15.88 -2.87 -18.86
CA ASN A 5 -15.82 -4.19 -18.27
C ASN A 5 -14.39 -4.72 -18.46
N LEU A 6 -13.61 -4.81 -17.39
CA LEU A 6 -12.22 -5.26 -17.41
C LEU A 6 -12.05 -6.64 -18.04
N SER A 7 -13.09 -7.49 -18.01
CA SER A 7 -13.09 -8.78 -18.69
C SER A 7 -12.98 -8.66 -20.22
N GLU A 8 -13.34 -7.49 -20.79
CA GLU A 8 -13.24 -7.23 -22.23
C GLU A 8 -11.81 -6.84 -22.67
N LEU A 9 -10.97 -6.40 -21.72
CA LEU A 9 -9.61 -5.92 -22.01
C LEU A 9 -8.59 -7.04 -22.29
N LYS A 10 -8.97 -8.32 -22.17
CA LYS A 10 -8.09 -9.49 -22.42
C LYS A 10 -6.70 -9.34 -21.77
N PHE A 11 -6.66 -8.90 -20.50
CA PHE A 11 -5.39 -8.82 -19.75
C PHE A 11 -4.66 -10.16 -19.66
N THR A 12 -5.34 -11.29 -19.90
CA THR A 12 -4.77 -12.64 -19.93
C THR A 12 -3.57 -12.80 -20.85
N GLU A 13 -3.46 -11.95 -21.86
CA GLU A 13 -2.36 -11.98 -22.85
C GLU A 13 -1.23 -11.00 -22.53
N ILE A 14 -1.35 -10.25 -21.40
CA ILE A 14 -0.40 -9.19 -21.04
C ILE A 14 0.46 -9.67 -19.87
N ASP A 15 1.76 -9.74 -20.07
CA ASP A 15 2.70 -10.02 -18.99
C ASP A 15 2.74 -8.82 -17.99
N ILE A 16 2.63 -9.11 -16.71
CA ILE A 16 2.64 -8.10 -15.64
C ILE A 16 3.93 -7.24 -15.63
N LYS A 17 5.03 -7.78 -16.13
CA LYS A 17 6.29 -7.01 -16.27
C LYS A 17 6.15 -5.80 -17.17
N ASN A 18 5.20 -5.83 -18.10
CA ASN A 18 4.93 -4.73 -19.04
C ASN A 18 4.02 -3.64 -18.44
N PHE A 19 3.58 -3.79 -17.20
CA PHE A 19 2.81 -2.78 -16.52
C PHE A 19 3.74 -1.71 -15.95
N VAL A 20 3.44 -0.44 -16.27
CA VAL A 20 4.22 0.72 -15.85
C VAL A 20 3.30 1.82 -15.35
N ASN A 21 3.79 2.68 -14.46
CA ASN A 21 3.05 3.82 -13.90
C ASN A 21 3.78 5.15 -14.11
N SER A 22 4.76 5.16 -14.99
CA SER A 22 5.49 6.35 -15.42
C SER A 22 5.65 6.34 -16.94
N SER A 23 5.44 7.48 -17.59
CA SER A 23 5.68 7.65 -19.03
C SER A 23 7.16 7.44 -19.39
N LEU A 24 8.05 7.58 -18.43
CA LEU A 24 9.49 7.36 -18.62
C LEU A 24 9.82 5.87 -18.81
N ASP A 25 9.08 4.99 -18.11
CA ASP A 25 9.29 3.54 -18.11
C ASP A 25 8.55 2.82 -19.23
N VAL A 26 7.82 3.56 -20.09
CA VAL A 26 7.08 2.98 -21.21
C VAL A 26 8.03 2.46 -22.26
N GLU A 27 7.89 1.18 -22.60
CA GLU A 27 8.49 0.48 -23.73
C GLU A 27 7.40 0.03 -24.71
N GLU A 28 7.79 -0.48 -25.89
CA GLU A 28 6.85 -1.03 -26.85
C GLU A 28 6.07 -2.21 -26.24
N GLY A 29 4.76 -2.15 -26.30
CA GLY A 29 3.87 -3.16 -25.73
C GLY A 29 3.52 -2.97 -24.26
N SER A 30 4.02 -1.92 -23.58
CA SER A 30 3.67 -1.60 -22.20
C SER A 30 2.18 -1.28 -22.04
N VAL A 31 1.64 -1.54 -20.85
CA VAL A 31 0.36 -1.00 -20.36
C VAL A 31 0.68 0.07 -19.31
N LEU A 32 0.33 1.30 -19.62
CA LEU A 32 0.58 2.45 -18.75
C LEU A 32 -0.66 2.74 -17.90
N PHE A 33 -0.48 2.75 -16.58
CA PHE A 33 -1.42 3.30 -15.62
C PHE A 33 -0.95 4.67 -15.19
N ILE A 34 -1.64 5.73 -15.58
CA ILE A 34 -1.23 7.09 -15.25
C ILE A 34 -2.43 7.97 -14.91
N ASN A 35 -2.27 8.75 -13.86
CA ASN A 35 -3.21 9.79 -13.48
C ASN A 35 -2.44 11.01 -12.97
N HIS A 36 -2.99 12.19 -13.20
CA HIS A 36 -2.44 13.45 -12.72
C HIS A 36 -3.56 14.48 -12.58
N ASP A 37 -3.50 15.30 -11.51
CA ASP A 37 -4.50 16.35 -11.27
C ASP A 37 -4.38 17.48 -12.28
N ASP A 38 -3.15 17.81 -12.69
CA ASP A 38 -2.85 18.76 -13.75
C ASP A 38 -3.10 18.09 -15.11
N LYS A 39 -4.12 18.57 -15.80
CA LYS A 39 -4.57 18.05 -17.09
C LYS A 39 -3.50 18.15 -18.18
N ASP A 40 -2.80 19.27 -18.26
CA ASP A 40 -1.82 19.53 -19.33
C ASP A 40 -0.62 18.59 -19.18
N LYS A 41 -0.21 18.30 -17.95
CA LYS A 41 0.82 17.29 -17.68
C LYS A 41 0.34 15.89 -18.01
N LEU A 42 -0.91 15.55 -17.64
CA LEU A 42 -1.48 14.25 -17.97
C LEU A 42 -1.49 14.02 -19.48
N ASP A 43 -2.02 14.96 -20.23
CA ASP A 43 -2.10 14.89 -21.70
C ASP A 43 -0.70 14.75 -22.31
N LYS A 44 0.27 15.51 -21.83
CA LYS A 44 1.68 15.39 -22.25
C LYS A 44 2.25 14.00 -22.03
N TYR A 45 2.05 13.41 -20.84
CA TYR A 45 2.57 12.08 -20.52
C TYR A 45 1.90 10.98 -21.36
N VAL A 46 0.60 11.12 -21.63
CA VAL A 46 -0.13 10.20 -22.50
C VAL A 46 0.39 10.30 -23.93
N ASP A 47 0.56 11.49 -24.47
CA ASP A 47 1.08 11.71 -25.84
C ASP A 47 2.51 11.18 -26.01
N GLU A 48 3.37 11.39 -25.03
CA GLU A 48 4.73 10.84 -25.02
C GLU A 48 4.72 9.31 -25.03
N SER A 49 3.80 8.70 -24.31
CA SER A 49 3.65 7.25 -24.20
C SER A 49 3.12 6.64 -25.49
N LEU A 50 2.15 7.29 -26.13
CA LEU A 50 1.63 6.87 -27.44
C LEU A 50 2.73 6.85 -28.53
N LYS A 51 3.64 7.84 -28.50
CA LYS A 51 4.82 7.87 -29.41
C LYS A 51 5.78 6.70 -29.20
N LYS A 52 5.85 6.15 -27.98
CA LYS A 52 6.66 4.98 -27.63
C LYS A 52 5.99 3.64 -27.96
N LYS A 53 4.87 3.67 -28.69
CA LYS A 53 4.10 2.47 -29.08
C LYS A 53 3.57 1.66 -27.89
N VAL A 54 3.11 2.35 -26.84
CA VAL A 54 2.40 1.71 -25.74
C VAL A 54 1.26 0.83 -26.27
N LYS A 55 1.00 -0.29 -25.62
CA LYS A 55 -0.14 -1.16 -25.98
C LYS A 55 -1.46 -0.54 -25.54
N LEU A 56 -1.49 0.00 -24.33
CA LEU A 56 -2.68 0.59 -23.71
C LEU A 56 -2.29 1.64 -22.68
N VAL A 57 -3.08 2.71 -22.58
CA VAL A 57 -3.01 3.70 -21.51
C VAL A 57 -4.33 3.67 -20.74
N ILE A 58 -4.26 3.47 -19.43
CA ILE A 58 -5.40 3.55 -18.51
C ILE A 58 -5.21 4.82 -17.68
N THR A 59 -6.20 5.71 -17.74
CA THR A 59 -6.12 7.04 -17.13
C THR A 59 -7.48 7.49 -16.59
N SER A 60 -7.52 8.66 -15.92
CA SER A 60 -8.77 9.29 -15.47
C SER A 60 -9.50 10.01 -16.60
N LEU A 61 -10.74 10.42 -16.32
CA LEU A 61 -11.57 11.20 -17.26
C LEU A 61 -10.99 12.58 -17.63
N ASN A 62 -10.00 13.08 -16.85
CA ASN A 62 -9.37 14.37 -17.09
C ASN A 62 -8.51 14.40 -18.37
N CYS A 63 -8.11 13.26 -18.90
CA CYS A 63 -7.31 13.16 -20.12
C CYS A 63 -8.12 13.61 -21.35
N SER A 64 -7.52 14.46 -22.21
CA SER A 64 -8.14 14.95 -23.43
C SER A 64 -8.03 13.99 -24.61
N SER A 65 -7.05 13.07 -24.61
CA SER A 65 -6.78 12.17 -25.74
C SER A 65 -8.01 11.34 -26.12
N ASN A 66 -8.24 11.18 -27.40
CA ASN A 66 -9.28 10.30 -27.97
C ASN A 66 -8.66 9.14 -28.79
N ASP A 67 -7.39 8.84 -28.57
CA ASP A 67 -6.73 7.68 -29.18
C ASP A 67 -7.38 6.39 -28.69
N ASP A 68 -7.58 5.41 -29.58
CA ASP A 68 -8.25 4.14 -29.28
C ASP A 68 -7.49 3.30 -28.23
N LYS A 69 -6.21 3.59 -28.02
CA LYS A 69 -5.39 2.97 -26.98
C LYS A 69 -5.54 3.62 -25.59
N VAL A 70 -6.30 4.72 -25.49
CA VAL A 70 -6.48 5.43 -24.23
C VAL A 70 -7.84 5.11 -23.63
N ILE A 71 -7.82 4.43 -22.49
CA ILE A 71 -8.99 4.09 -21.72
C ILE A 71 -9.13 5.06 -20.56
N LYS A 72 -10.26 5.76 -20.54
CA LYS A 72 -10.59 6.74 -19.49
C LYS A 72 -11.51 6.10 -18.46
N ALA A 73 -11.04 5.94 -17.25
CA ALA A 73 -11.80 5.37 -16.15
C ALA A 73 -12.45 6.46 -15.29
N LYS A 74 -13.74 6.32 -14.98
CA LYS A 74 -14.46 7.20 -14.06
C LYS A 74 -13.91 7.05 -12.64
N ASN A 75 -13.63 5.81 -12.24
CA ASN A 75 -12.92 5.48 -11.00
C ASN A 75 -11.58 4.83 -11.34
N TYR A 76 -10.58 5.65 -11.58
CA TYR A 76 -9.23 5.18 -11.96
C TYR A 76 -8.63 4.22 -10.93
N SER A 77 -8.79 4.50 -9.64
CA SER A 77 -8.23 3.67 -8.57
C SER A 77 -8.86 2.28 -8.53
N GLU A 78 -10.16 2.17 -8.77
CA GLU A 78 -10.87 0.89 -8.82
C GLU A 78 -10.42 0.06 -10.03
N VAL A 79 -10.38 0.67 -11.21
CA VAL A 79 -9.91 -0.01 -12.43
C VAL A 79 -8.46 -0.46 -12.29
N PHE A 80 -7.63 0.35 -11.65
CA PHE A 80 -6.25 -0.01 -11.35
C PHE A 80 -6.17 -1.24 -10.46
N LEU A 81 -6.93 -1.28 -9.35
CA LEU A 81 -6.97 -2.41 -8.42
C LEU A 81 -7.53 -3.67 -9.05
N ASP A 82 -8.63 -3.56 -9.78
CA ASP A 82 -9.25 -4.69 -10.48
C ASP A 82 -8.32 -5.28 -11.54
N SER A 83 -7.57 -4.44 -12.25
CA SER A 83 -6.57 -4.91 -13.21
C SER A 83 -5.49 -5.75 -12.53
N TYR A 84 -5.06 -5.35 -11.34
CA TYR A 84 -4.09 -6.11 -10.55
C TYR A 84 -4.70 -7.36 -9.91
N ASN A 85 -5.94 -7.33 -9.45
CA ASN A 85 -6.67 -8.50 -8.98
C ASN A 85 -6.72 -9.58 -10.05
N TYR A 86 -7.05 -9.17 -11.26
CA TYR A 86 -7.11 -10.08 -12.41
C TYR A 86 -5.75 -10.73 -12.71
N LEU A 87 -4.65 -10.02 -12.54
CA LEU A 87 -3.30 -10.50 -12.83
C LEU A 87 -2.65 -11.28 -11.69
N CYS A 88 -2.95 -10.90 -10.48
CA CYS A 88 -2.32 -11.44 -9.27
C CYS A 88 -3.21 -12.40 -8.51
N ASN A 89 -4.34 -12.86 -9.07
CA ASN A 89 -5.38 -13.79 -8.58
C ASN A 89 -5.52 -14.02 -7.05
N ASP A 90 -4.52 -13.58 -6.24
CA ASP A 90 -4.35 -13.90 -4.82
C ASP A 90 -4.13 -12.69 -3.91
N TYR A 91 -4.08 -11.45 -4.43
CA TYR A 91 -3.63 -10.35 -3.57
C TYR A 91 -4.63 -10.09 -2.44
N GLU A 92 -5.93 -10.29 -2.65
CA GLU A 92 -6.97 -10.13 -1.63
C GLU A 92 -6.95 -11.25 -0.58
N SER A 93 -6.44 -12.42 -0.93
CA SER A 93 -6.31 -13.54 0.01
C SER A 93 -5.13 -13.38 0.97
N LYS A 94 -4.19 -12.50 0.65
CA LYS A 94 -3.01 -12.25 1.48
C LYS A 94 -3.36 -11.43 2.72
N LYS A 95 -2.64 -11.68 3.80
CA LYS A 95 -2.75 -10.90 5.04
C LYS A 95 -1.73 -9.77 5.02
N TYR A 96 -2.21 -8.56 5.23
CA TYR A 96 -1.38 -7.36 5.26
C TYR A 96 -1.20 -6.84 6.69
N PHE A 97 0.03 -6.49 7.04
CA PHE A 97 0.40 -5.91 8.33
C PHE A 97 1.11 -4.58 8.09
N GLY A 98 0.61 -3.50 8.69
CA GLY A 98 1.17 -2.16 8.54
C GLY A 98 1.86 -1.73 9.83
N ILE A 99 3.10 -1.26 9.76
CA ILE A 99 3.84 -0.80 10.95
C ILE A 99 4.24 0.66 10.75
N THR A 100 3.77 1.53 11.65
CA THR A 100 4.16 2.94 11.65
C THR A 100 4.73 3.39 13.00
N GLY A 101 5.41 4.50 12.99
CA GLY A 101 6.07 5.15 14.12
C GLY A 101 7.27 5.96 13.65
N THR A 102 7.94 6.68 14.55
CA THR A 102 9.21 7.34 14.22
C THR A 102 10.32 6.31 14.14
N ASN A 103 10.51 5.52 15.18
CA ASN A 103 11.55 4.52 15.31
C ASN A 103 10.97 3.11 15.47
N GLY A 104 11.78 2.09 15.15
CA GLY A 104 11.45 0.68 15.40
C GLY A 104 10.57 0.01 14.35
N LYS A 105 10.15 0.68 13.28
CA LYS A 105 9.35 0.08 12.20
C LYS A 105 10.04 -1.12 11.56
N THR A 106 11.26 -0.93 11.08
CA THR A 106 12.08 -1.98 10.43
C THR A 106 12.34 -3.14 11.36
N THR A 107 12.74 -2.87 12.60
CA THR A 107 13.02 -3.89 13.60
C THR A 107 11.76 -4.70 13.92
N THR A 108 10.63 -4.04 14.14
CA THR A 108 9.35 -4.71 14.42
C THR A 108 8.91 -5.55 13.23
N GLY A 109 9.05 -5.03 12.00
CA GLY A 109 8.71 -5.74 10.77
C GLY A 109 9.57 -7.00 10.57
N ALA A 110 10.88 -6.90 10.82
CA ALA A 110 11.79 -8.02 10.73
C ALA A 110 11.44 -9.12 11.75
N TYR A 111 11.21 -8.78 13.01
CA TYR A 111 10.77 -9.74 14.02
C TYR A 111 9.41 -10.36 13.71
N LEU A 112 8.46 -9.56 13.23
CA LEU A 112 7.14 -10.08 12.85
C LEU A 112 7.25 -11.08 11.69
N LYS A 113 8.11 -10.80 10.70
CA LYS A 113 8.41 -11.75 9.62
C LYS A 113 8.91 -13.09 10.16
N GLU A 114 9.89 -13.07 11.06
CA GLU A 114 10.44 -14.29 11.68
C GLU A 114 9.36 -15.06 12.48
N LEU A 115 8.51 -14.35 13.23
CA LEU A 115 7.44 -14.98 14.02
C LEU A 115 6.34 -15.59 13.16
N LEU A 116 6.00 -14.96 12.03
CA LEU A 116 4.97 -15.45 11.09
C LEU A 116 5.51 -16.55 10.16
N GLY A 117 6.83 -16.74 10.12
CA GLY A 117 7.47 -17.83 9.40
C GLY A 117 7.74 -17.59 7.90
N PRO A 118 8.13 -18.63 7.15
CA PRO A 118 8.72 -18.51 5.82
C PRO A 118 7.78 -18.03 4.73
N GLU A 119 6.48 -18.09 4.95
CA GLU A 119 5.48 -17.53 4.02
C GLU A 119 5.23 -16.03 4.24
N SER A 120 6.15 -15.35 4.91
CA SER A 120 6.05 -13.92 5.23
C SER A 120 7.08 -13.11 4.46
N LEU A 121 6.63 -12.03 3.86
CA LEU A 121 7.45 -11.05 3.19
C LEU A 121 7.42 -9.73 3.97
N PHE A 122 8.59 -9.20 4.30
CA PHE A 122 8.73 -7.87 4.86
C PHE A 122 9.21 -6.91 3.77
N ILE A 123 8.57 -5.75 3.67
CA ILE A 123 8.90 -4.68 2.74
C ILE A 123 9.12 -3.40 3.55
N GLY A 124 10.34 -2.93 3.59
CA GLY A 124 10.77 -1.77 4.39
C GLY A 124 12.04 -1.12 3.87
N THR A 125 12.71 -0.36 4.71
CA THR A 125 13.81 0.55 4.34
C THR A 125 15.02 -0.14 3.70
N ASN A 126 15.27 -1.41 4.00
CA ASN A 126 16.51 -2.12 3.59
C ASN A 126 16.29 -3.10 2.42
N GLU A 127 15.21 -2.97 1.67
CA GLU A 127 14.82 -3.95 0.65
C GLU A 127 15.08 -3.44 -0.79
N ASP A 128 16.18 -2.70 -0.99
CA ASP A 128 16.54 -2.11 -2.29
C ASP A 128 16.62 -3.17 -3.40
N GLU A 129 17.14 -4.36 -3.11
CA GLU A 129 17.29 -5.44 -4.07
C GLU A 129 15.94 -5.99 -4.57
N LEU A 130 14.91 -6.02 -3.71
CA LEU A 130 13.59 -6.51 -4.08
C LEU A 130 12.94 -5.70 -5.21
N PHE A 131 13.19 -4.40 -5.23
CA PHE A 131 12.56 -3.47 -6.16
C PHE A 131 13.42 -3.11 -7.36
N SER A 132 14.72 -3.36 -7.33
CA SER A 132 15.66 -3.02 -8.42
C SER A 132 15.26 -3.60 -9.78
N GLU A 133 14.60 -4.77 -9.78
CA GLU A 133 14.15 -5.45 -11.00
C GLU A 133 12.78 -5.00 -11.51
N ILE A 134 12.02 -4.22 -10.73
CA ILE A 134 10.65 -3.84 -11.09
C ILE A 134 10.45 -2.34 -11.27
N THR A 135 11.38 -1.54 -10.82
CA THR A 135 11.34 -0.08 -10.97
C THR A 135 12.74 0.50 -11.03
N ASN A 136 12.91 1.53 -11.85
CA ASN A 136 14.09 2.39 -11.85
C ASN A 136 13.96 3.55 -10.84
N GLU A 137 12.83 3.63 -10.12
CA GLU A 137 12.65 4.63 -9.07
C GLU A 137 13.58 4.35 -7.89
N LYS A 138 14.07 5.41 -7.26
CA LYS A 138 14.83 5.31 -6.01
C LYS A 138 13.96 4.59 -4.96
N HIS A 139 14.54 3.62 -4.29
CA HIS A 139 13.84 2.88 -3.23
C HIS A 139 13.28 3.84 -2.16
N LEU A 140 12.06 3.58 -1.78
CA LEU A 140 11.33 4.30 -0.74
C LEU A 140 11.05 3.34 0.42
N THR A 141 11.22 3.78 1.66
CA THR A 141 10.83 3.02 2.87
C THR A 141 9.44 2.37 2.73
N SER A 142 8.54 3.08 2.08
CA SER A 142 7.19 2.60 1.76
C SER A 142 6.96 2.78 0.26
N PRO A 143 7.09 1.72 -0.54
CA PRO A 143 6.87 1.80 -1.98
C PRO A 143 5.44 2.19 -2.33
N LYS A 144 5.23 2.67 -3.56
CA LYS A 144 3.88 2.89 -4.09
C LYS A 144 3.15 1.55 -4.21
N LEU A 145 1.82 1.56 -4.03
CA LEU A 145 0.98 0.37 -4.19
C LEU A 145 1.26 -0.37 -5.50
N PHE A 146 1.42 0.37 -6.60
CA PHE A 146 1.76 -0.18 -7.90
C PHE A 146 2.97 -1.13 -7.84
N ASN A 147 4.06 -0.70 -7.21
CA ASN A 147 5.29 -1.48 -7.12
C ASN A 147 5.12 -2.71 -6.21
N ILE A 148 4.36 -2.56 -5.12
CA ILE A 148 4.02 -3.69 -4.22
C ILE A 148 3.24 -4.76 -4.99
N LEU A 149 2.19 -4.38 -5.71
CA LEU A 149 1.36 -5.31 -6.47
C LEU A 149 2.14 -5.95 -7.62
N LYS A 150 2.99 -5.18 -8.30
CA LYS A 150 3.88 -5.70 -9.35
C LYS A 150 4.87 -6.75 -8.81
N LEU A 151 5.41 -6.50 -7.60
CA LEU A 151 6.26 -7.48 -6.91
C LEU A 151 5.48 -8.75 -6.59
N LEU A 152 4.31 -8.63 -5.96
CA LEU A 152 3.48 -9.76 -5.54
C LEU A 152 2.94 -10.58 -6.73
N GLY A 153 2.83 -9.98 -7.91
CA GLY A 153 2.44 -10.67 -9.15
C GLY A 153 3.52 -11.55 -9.76
N LYS A 154 4.80 -11.40 -9.37
CA LYS A 154 5.88 -12.29 -9.84
C LYS A 154 5.71 -13.70 -9.25
N SER A 155 6.06 -14.73 -10.03
CA SER A 155 5.94 -16.14 -9.64
C SER A 155 6.60 -16.47 -8.29
N ASP A 156 7.78 -15.92 -8.06
CA ASP A 156 8.59 -16.19 -6.86
C ASP A 156 7.98 -15.61 -5.58
N PHE A 157 7.06 -14.63 -5.71
CA PHE A 157 6.38 -13.96 -4.61
C PHE A 157 4.99 -14.53 -4.29
N LYS A 158 4.45 -15.40 -5.14
CA LYS A 158 3.13 -16.04 -4.90
C LYS A 158 3.08 -16.87 -3.63
N LYS A 159 4.22 -17.41 -3.18
CA LYS A 159 4.34 -18.21 -1.95
C LYS A 159 4.09 -17.42 -0.66
N TYR A 160 4.19 -16.08 -0.68
CA TYR A 160 4.03 -15.27 0.52
C TYR A 160 2.55 -14.98 0.77
N ASN A 161 2.06 -15.42 1.93
CA ASN A 161 0.69 -15.21 2.39
C ASN A 161 0.58 -14.03 3.36
N ASN A 162 1.67 -13.68 4.05
CA ASN A 162 1.74 -12.57 4.99
C ASN A 162 2.66 -11.48 4.43
N ILE A 163 2.12 -10.28 4.24
CA ILE A 163 2.85 -9.14 3.69
C ILE A 163 2.95 -8.07 4.78
N ILE A 164 4.15 -7.77 5.21
CA ILE A 164 4.44 -6.82 6.27
C ILE A 164 5.03 -5.57 5.61
N LEU A 165 4.43 -4.40 5.85
CA LEU A 165 4.81 -3.15 5.22
C LEU A 165 5.20 -2.11 6.26
N GLU A 166 6.35 -1.45 6.06
CA GLU A 166 6.62 -0.20 6.76
C GLU A 166 5.72 0.90 6.19
N ALA A 167 4.92 1.51 7.05
CA ALA A 167 4.04 2.62 6.71
C ALA A 167 4.65 3.93 7.20
N SER A 168 5.46 4.58 6.34
CA SER A 168 6.02 5.90 6.63
C SER A 168 4.95 6.98 6.63
N SER A 169 5.18 8.08 7.35
CA SER A 169 4.24 9.21 7.38
C SER A 169 4.02 9.83 6.00
N HIS A 170 5.07 9.92 5.18
CA HIS A 170 4.97 10.39 3.80
C HIS A 170 4.06 9.49 2.96
N ALA A 171 4.19 8.16 3.10
CA ALA A 171 3.36 7.23 2.35
C ALA A 171 1.89 7.30 2.76
N LEU A 172 1.63 7.43 4.05
CA LEU A 172 0.28 7.60 4.60
C LEU A 172 -0.33 8.95 4.20
N ASP A 173 0.48 10.02 4.23
CA ASP A 173 0.03 11.34 3.81
C ASP A 173 -0.31 11.40 2.33
N GLN A 174 0.48 10.73 1.49
CA GLN A 174 0.31 10.62 0.06
C GLN A 174 -0.63 9.48 -0.38
N ASP A 175 -1.36 8.89 0.55
CA ASP A 175 -2.35 7.83 0.32
C ASP A 175 -1.82 6.64 -0.51
N ARG A 176 -0.52 6.31 -0.36
CA ARG A 176 0.16 5.26 -1.16
C ARG A 176 -0.37 3.86 -0.92
N PHE A 177 -1.12 3.64 0.16
CA PHE A 177 -1.72 2.35 0.52
C PHE A 177 -3.21 2.25 0.20
N ASN A 178 -3.78 3.24 -0.49
CA ASN A 178 -5.17 3.16 -0.91
C ASN A 178 -5.39 1.93 -1.79
N GLY A 179 -6.25 1.01 -1.32
CA GLY A 179 -6.52 -0.28 -1.94
C GLY A 179 -5.90 -1.49 -1.23
N ILE A 180 -4.98 -1.28 -0.28
CA ILE A 180 -4.57 -2.32 0.67
C ILE A 180 -5.44 -2.17 1.92
N ARG A 181 -5.93 -3.31 2.43
CA ARG A 181 -6.56 -3.39 3.74
C ARG A 181 -5.67 -4.18 4.69
N PHE A 182 -5.18 -3.50 5.71
CA PHE A 182 -4.34 -4.13 6.72
C PHE A 182 -5.19 -4.94 7.72
N ASN A 183 -4.94 -6.22 7.83
CA ASN A 183 -5.58 -7.08 8.83
C ASN A 183 -5.20 -6.64 10.26
N THR A 184 -3.99 -6.15 10.42
CA THR A 184 -3.54 -5.58 11.69
C THR A 184 -2.48 -4.52 11.44
N SER A 185 -2.60 -3.40 12.12
CA SER A 185 -1.59 -2.33 12.08
C SER A 185 -0.92 -2.14 13.43
N GLY A 186 0.32 -1.66 13.43
CA GLY A 186 1.11 -1.43 14.63
C GLY A 186 1.58 0.01 14.74
N PHE A 187 1.45 0.61 15.94
CA PHE A 187 2.02 1.90 16.29
C PHE A 187 3.15 1.70 17.31
N THR A 188 4.37 2.08 16.96
CA THR A 188 5.51 1.93 17.84
C THR A 188 5.71 3.14 18.75
N ASN A 189 5.95 4.31 18.18
CA ASN A 189 6.19 5.57 18.92
C ASN A 189 6.08 6.78 18.01
N LEU A 190 6.09 7.96 18.61
CA LEU A 190 6.27 9.23 17.92
C LEU A 190 7.29 10.09 18.68
N SER A 191 8.26 10.59 17.95
CA SER A 191 9.20 11.62 18.41
C SER A 191 9.43 12.63 17.27
N GLN A 192 10.12 13.71 17.57
CA GLN A 192 10.37 14.78 16.59
C GLN A 192 11.18 14.27 15.40
N ASP A 193 10.59 14.34 14.20
CA ASP A 193 11.22 13.93 12.93
C ASP A 193 10.42 14.50 11.75
N HIS A 194 11.04 14.59 10.56
CA HIS A 194 10.40 14.99 9.31
C HIS A 194 9.63 16.33 9.34
N PHE A 195 10.08 17.32 10.11
CA PHE A 195 9.44 18.63 10.18
C PHE A 195 9.66 19.50 8.95
N ASP A 196 10.64 19.15 8.15
CA ASP A 196 10.83 19.68 6.79
C ASP A 196 9.63 19.40 5.88
N TYR A 197 8.93 18.29 6.11
CA TYR A 197 7.73 17.89 5.36
C TYR A 197 6.43 18.20 6.12
N HIS A 198 6.31 17.79 7.38
CA HIS A 198 5.08 17.86 8.15
C HIS A 198 4.84 19.17 8.91
N THR A 199 5.82 20.06 8.91
CA THR A 199 5.81 21.38 9.57
C THR A 199 5.72 21.34 11.11
N ASN A 200 4.99 20.42 11.71
CA ASN A 200 4.83 20.28 13.18
C ASN A 200 4.47 18.85 13.56
N ILE A 201 4.54 18.57 14.87
CA ILE A 201 4.31 17.24 15.44
C ILE A 201 2.87 16.73 15.25
N GLU A 202 1.89 17.63 15.27
CA GLU A 202 0.48 17.27 15.12
C GLU A 202 0.17 16.83 13.68
N ASN A 203 0.69 17.52 12.67
CA ASN A 203 0.57 17.10 11.28
C ASN A 203 1.26 15.75 11.02
N TYR A 204 2.43 15.57 11.65
CA TYR A 204 3.16 14.31 11.59
C TYR A 204 2.37 13.15 12.24
N PHE A 205 1.76 13.40 13.40
CA PHE A 205 0.88 12.45 14.06
C PHE A 205 -0.36 12.14 13.22
N ASN A 206 -1.03 13.15 12.69
CA ASN A 206 -2.24 13.00 11.88
C ASN A 206 -1.98 12.17 10.61
N SER A 207 -0.81 12.34 9.99
CA SER A 207 -0.41 11.50 8.86
C SER A 207 -0.32 10.02 9.25
N LYS A 208 0.27 9.70 10.42
CA LYS A 208 0.35 8.32 10.90
C LYS A 208 -1.00 7.77 11.36
N LEU A 209 -1.86 8.64 11.90
CA LEU A 209 -3.19 8.27 12.37
C LEU A 209 -4.08 7.72 11.23
N LYS A 210 -3.85 8.12 9.98
CA LYS A 210 -4.55 7.57 8.80
C LYS A 210 -4.50 6.03 8.74
N LEU A 211 -3.39 5.41 9.18
CA LEU A 211 -3.25 3.95 9.20
C LEU A 211 -4.30 3.26 10.07
N PHE A 212 -4.76 3.94 11.12
CA PHE A 212 -5.72 3.42 12.11
C PHE A 212 -7.16 3.85 11.81
N SER A 213 -7.48 4.05 10.53
CA SER A 213 -8.82 4.34 10.04
C SER A 213 -9.53 3.07 9.54
N ASN A 214 -10.87 3.08 9.57
CA ASN A 214 -11.71 2.01 9.01
C ASN A 214 -11.48 1.77 7.50
N GLN A 215 -10.85 2.71 6.80
CA GLN A 215 -10.53 2.58 5.40
C GLN A 215 -9.29 1.70 5.16
N LEU A 216 -8.31 1.76 6.07
CA LEU A 216 -7.03 1.09 5.89
C LEU A 216 -6.83 -0.14 6.77
N SER A 217 -7.41 -0.20 7.96
CA SER A 217 -7.14 -1.29 8.92
C SER A 217 -8.38 -1.90 9.52
N ASP A 218 -8.32 -3.18 9.90
CA ASP A 218 -9.36 -3.88 10.64
C ASP A 218 -9.20 -3.70 12.15
N LYS A 219 -7.97 -3.76 12.63
CA LYS A 219 -7.58 -3.63 14.04
C LYS A 219 -6.15 -3.16 14.16
N TYR A 220 -5.74 -2.79 15.36
CA TYR A 220 -4.36 -2.36 15.59
C TYR A 220 -3.82 -2.71 16.96
N VAL A 221 -2.49 -2.65 17.06
CA VAL A 221 -1.70 -2.80 18.27
C VAL A 221 -0.95 -1.50 18.52
N TYR A 222 -0.90 -1.05 19.77
CA TYR A 222 -0.14 0.14 20.15
C TYR A 222 0.62 -0.05 21.46
N ILE A 223 1.74 0.68 21.59
CA ILE A 223 2.52 0.68 22.81
C ILE A 223 1.92 1.70 23.78
N ASP A 224 1.81 1.34 25.07
CA ASP A 224 1.32 2.19 26.14
C ASP A 224 2.30 3.34 26.42
N ASN A 225 2.16 4.39 25.65
CA ASN A 225 2.85 5.66 25.81
C ASN A 225 1.91 6.80 25.44
N GLU A 226 2.34 8.05 25.65
CA GLU A 226 1.51 9.23 25.38
C GLU A 226 0.88 9.19 23.98
N TRP A 227 1.68 8.94 22.94
CA TRP A 227 1.21 8.96 21.55
C TRP A 227 0.40 7.72 21.16
N GLY A 228 0.73 6.55 21.71
CA GLY A 228 -0.08 5.34 21.56
C GLY A 228 -1.48 5.52 22.14
N ASN A 229 -1.57 6.12 23.32
CA ASN A 229 -2.85 6.45 23.95
C ASN A 229 -3.62 7.52 23.14
N LYS A 230 -2.95 8.49 22.50
CA LYS A 230 -3.60 9.41 21.55
C LYS A 230 -4.14 8.69 20.31
N VAL A 231 -3.43 7.69 19.77
CA VAL A 231 -3.98 6.84 18.69
C VAL A 231 -5.27 6.16 19.16
N ALA A 232 -5.25 5.55 20.35
CA ALA A 232 -6.43 4.86 20.89
C ALA A 232 -7.64 5.79 21.13
N GLN A 233 -7.39 7.04 21.47
CA GLN A 233 -8.46 8.04 21.63
C GLN A 233 -9.05 8.53 20.30
N ASN A 234 -8.30 8.45 19.20
CA ASN A 234 -8.69 8.98 17.89
C ASN A 234 -9.08 7.89 16.87
N SER A 235 -9.00 6.61 17.24
CA SER A 235 -9.40 5.50 16.37
C SER A 235 -10.54 4.71 17.03
N SER A 236 -11.55 4.36 16.24
CA SER A 236 -12.68 3.51 16.67
C SER A 236 -12.47 2.03 16.40
N LEU A 237 -11.31 1.65 15.87
CA LEU A 237 -11.01 0.25 15.55
C LEU A 237 -10.76 -0.58 16.81
N PRO A 238 -11.00 -1.89 16.78
CA PRO A 238 -10.54 -2.81 17.82
C PRO A 238 -9.02 -2.66 18.03
N SER A 239 -8.59 -2.55 19.28
CA SER A 239 -7.19 -2.28 19.59
C SER A 239 -6.65 -3.15 20.72
N PHE A 240 -5.35 -3.41 20.67
CA PHE A 240 -4.61 -4.15 21.67
C PHE A 240 -3.47 -3.29 22.19
N LYS A 241 -3.44 -3.06 23.50
CA LYS A 241 -2.42 -2.29 24.17
C LYS A 241 -1.25 -3.19 24.61
N ILE A 242 -0.03 -2.83 24.23
CA ILE A 242 1.19 -3.45 24.77
C ILE A 242 1.73 -2.53 25.88
N SER A 243 1.76 -3.04 27.11
CA SER A 243 2.29 -2.34 28.27
C SER A 243 3.39 -3.16 28.93
N SER A 244 4.33 -2.48 29.56
CA SER A 244 5.30 -3.11 30.47
C SER A 244 4.67 -3.45 31.83
N ASP A 245 3.45 -3.03 32.10
CA ASP A 245 2.71 -3.37 33.30
C ASP A 245 2.18 -4.80 33.22
N THR A 246 2.64 -5.65 34.15
CA THR A 246 2.24 -7.06 34.22
C THR A 246 0.74 -7.26 34.45
N GLN A 247 0.02 -6.29 35.04
CA GLN A 247 -1.43 -6.40 35.22
C GLN A 247 -2.22 -6.26 33.90
N ALA A 248 -1.72 -5.52 32.92
CA ALA A 248 -2.38 -5.39 31.62
C ALA A 248 -2.36 -6.72 30.82
N CYS A 249 -1.36 -7.54 31.06
CA CYS A 249 -1.24 -8.86 30.38
C CYS A 249 -2.24 -9.90 30.93
N LEU A 250 -2.60 -9.80 32.23
CA LEU A 250 -3.52 -10.73 32.88
C LEU A 250 -5.00 -10.43 32.56
N LEU A 251 -5.38 -9.19 32.35
CA LEU A 251 -6.74 -8.81 31.98
C LEU A 251 -7.14 -9.33 30.58
N TYR A 252 -6.16 -9.46 29.69
CA TYR A 252 -6.40 -9.91 28.33
C TYR A 252 -6.63 -11.42 28.19
N THR A 253 -6.01 -12.21 29.07
CA THR A 253 -6.16 -13.68 29.07
C THR A 253 -7.46 -14.15 29.72
N SER A 254 -8.14 -13.33 30.55
CA SER A 254 -9.42 -13.68 31.19
C SER A 254 -10.60 -13.55 30.22
N ASP A 255 -10.62 -12.49 29.39
CA ASP A 255 -11.74 -12.27 28.45
C ASP A 255 -11.76 -13.28 27.27
N ALA A 256 -10.57 -13.76 26.86
CA ALA A 256 -10.47 -14.77 25.81
C ALA A 256 -10.89 -16.19 26.27
N ALA A 257 -10.88 -16.45 27.56
CA ALA A 257 -11.31 -17.73 28.12
C ALA A 257 -12.82 -17.85 28.29
N ASP A 258 -13.52 -16.73 28.49
CA ASP A 258 -14.99 -16.71 28.70
C ASP A 258 -15.77 -16.84 27.37
N GLU A 259 -15.19 -16.47 26.23
CA GLU A 259 -15.85 -16.67 24.92
C GLU A 259 -15.78 -18.11 24.38
N GLN A 260 -14.98 -19.00 24.97
CA GLN A 260 -14.90 -20.41 24.57
C GLN A 260 -15.84 -21.34 25.36
N LEU A 261 -16.59 -20.81 26.32
CA LEU A 261 -17.49 -21.62 27.20
C LEU A 261 -18.97 -21.24 27.11
N SER A 262 -19.40 -20.45 26.09
CA SER A 262 -20.80 -20.12 25.84
C SER A 262 -21.35 -20.71 24.55
#